data_549e5f8e3d29cb1e2f798b6f31d12742
#
_entry.id   549e5f8e3d29cb1e2f798b6f31d12742
#
_cell.length_a   1.000
_cell.length_b   1.000
_cell.length_c   1.000
_cell.angle_alpha   90.00
_cell.angle_beta   90.00
_cell.angle_gamma   90.00
#
_symmetry.space_group_name_H-M   'P 1'
#
loop_
_entity.id
_entity.type
_entity.pdbx_description
1 polymer ?
#
loop_
_entity_poly.entity_id
_entity_poly.type
_entity_poly.pdbx_seq_one_letter_code
_entity_poly.pdbx_strand_id
1 'polypeptide(L)'
;MSKNKNKAFTLIETMVALVISMLAIGAMYFAYQYFNNSYESITNRAAMSEAGRNSLSVIAKDLKNAGYKNLNYSRSAWDRKIEVKNNYNSLGGDYLRVWYNPDQSTRTQVEYYIEKTGSQINLVKQLIENPVVDPKKAYCERYSSQKNCKPMIIVENVTD
;
A
#
# COMPACT_ATOMS: atom_id res chain seq x y z
N MET A 1 5.10 65.23 -44.41
CA MET A 1 4.12 64.41 -43.64
C MET A 1 3.95 63.11 -44.38
N SER A 2 4.61 62.10 -43.90
CA SER A 2 4.51 60.68 -44.47
C SER A 2 3.20 60.07 -44.02
N LYS A 3 2.30 59.81 -44.94
CA LYS A 3 1.01 59.16 -44.71
C LYS A 3 1.27 57.63 -44.58
N ASN A 4 1.37 57.16 -43.32
CA ASN A 4 1.41 55.72 -43.06
C ASN A 4 0.10 55.07 -43.57
N LYS A 5 0.17 54.34 -44.67
CA LYS A 5 -0.93 53.49 -45.15
C LYS A 5 -1.05 52.30 -44.22
N ASN A 6 -1.99 52.29 -43.30
CA ASN A 6 -2.37 51.12 -42.52
C ASN A 6 -2.89 50.06 -43.49
N LYS A 7 -2.11 48.98 -43.68
CA LYS A 7 -2.57 47.82 -44.43
C LYS A 7 -3.56 47.09 -43.55
N ALA A 8 -4.82 47.02 -43.92
CA ALA A 8 -5.83 46.20 -43.29
C ALA A 8 -5.57 44.72 -43.65
N PHE A 9 -5.78 43.82 -42.71
CA PHE A 9 -5.70 42.36 -42.95
C PHE A 9 -6.73 41.92 -44.00
N THR A 10 -6.33 41.00 -44.87
CA THR A 10 -7.25 40.41 -45.83
C THR A 10 -8.08 39.33 -45.15
N LEU A 11 -9.29 39.11 -45.65
CA LEU A 11 -10.20 38.06 -45.12
C LEU A 11 -9.54 36.65 -45.15
N ILE A 12 -8.70 36.40 -46.17
CA ILE A 12 -7.98 35.13 -46.32
C ILE A 12 -6.90 34.98 -45.23
N GLU A 13 -6.19 36.04 -44.87
CA GLU A 13 -5.20 35.97 -43.80
C GLU A 13 -5.84 35.65 -42.45
N THR A 14 -7.02 36.18 -42.13
CA THR A 14 -7.74 35.87 -40.90
C THR A 14 -8.24 34.45 -40.91
N MET A 15 -8.72 33.90 -42.01
CA MET A 15 -9.12 32.50 -42.13
C MET A 15 -7.94 31.54 -41.94
N VAL A 16 -6.80 31.81 -42.53
CA VAL A 16 -5.58 31.00 -42.39
C VAL A 16 -5.09 31.07 -40.92
N ALA A 17 -5.09 32.24 -40.28
CA ALA A 17 -4.69 32.39 -38.91
C ALA A 17 -5.60 31.59 -37.96
N LEU A 18 -6.92 31.56 -38.21
CA LEU A 18 -7.87 30.74 -37.44
C LEU A 18 -7.59 29.24 -37.53
N VAL A 19 -7.32 28.73 -38.74
CA VAL A 19 -7.00 27.30 -38.94
C VAL A 19 -5.72 26.92 -38.20
N ILE A 20 -4.67 27.73 -38.32
CA ILE A 20 -3.40 27.47 -37.63
C ILE A 20 -3.59 27.52 -36.11
N SER A 21 -4.39 28.46 -35.59
CA SER A 21 -4.69 28.59 -34.18
C SER A 21 -5.44 27.35 -33.65
N MET A 22 -6.40 26.83 -34.39
CA MET A 22 -7.14 25.60 -34.02
C MET A 22 -6.19 24.38 -33.97
N LEU A 23 -5.28 24.26 -34.94
CA LEU A 23 -4.29 23.17 -34.93
C LEU A 23 -3.33 23.28 -33.74
N ALA A 24 -2.88 24.48 -33.41
CA ALA A 24 -2.02 24.73 -32.27
C ALA A 24 -2.71 24.38 -30.93
N ILE A 25 -3.97 24.79 -30.76
CA ILE A 25 -4.77 24.47 -29.57
C ILE A 25 -4.99 22.97 -29.47
N GLY A 26 -5.31 22.30 -30.56
CA GLY A 26 -5.46 20.86 -30.61
C GLY A 26 -4.18 20.12 -30.19
N ALA A 27 -3.04 20.54 -30.72
CA ALA A 27 -1.75 19.94 -30.36
C ALA A 27 -1.41 20.13 -28.86
N MET A 28 -1.68 21.32 -28.30
CA MET A 28 -1.51 21.60 -26.87
C MET A 28 -2.41 20.72 -26.00
N TYR A 29 -3.66 20.49 -26.41
CA TYR A 29 -4.59 19.64 -25.69
C TYR A 29 -4.12 18.18 -25.66
N PHE A 30 -3.66 17.63 -26.78
CA PHE A 30 -3.11 16.28 -26.83
C PHE A 30 -1.84 16.14 -26.00
N ALA A 31 -0.94 17.13 -26.03
CA ALA A 31 0.24 17.13 -25.20
C ALA A 31 -0.13 17.14 -23.70
N TYR A 32 -1.09 17.97 -23.30
CA TYR A 32 -1.59 18.03 -21.93
C TYR A 32 -2.16 16.68 -21.47
N GLN A 33 -2.99 16.03 -22.26
CA GLN A 33 -3.54 14.70 -21.97
C GLN A 33 -2.42 13.65 -21.77
N TYR A 34 -1.44 13.66 -22.67
CA TYR A 34 -0.31 12.74 -22.58
C TYR A 34 0.49 12.95 -21.29
N PHE A 35 0.77 14.19 -20.93
CA PHE A 35 1.49 14.51 -19.69
C PHE A 35 0.69 14.12 -18.44
N ASN A 36 -0.61 14.37 -18.41
CA ASN A 36 -1.44 13.96 -17.26
C ASN A 36 -1.43 12.46 -17.06
N ASN A 37 -1.65 11.67 -18.09
CA ASN A 37 -1.65 10.22 -18.00
C ASN A 37 -0.27 9.68 -17.57
N SER A 38 0.80 10.27 -18.09
CA SER A 38 2.17 9.91 -17.71
C SER A 38 2.46 10.28 -16.24
N TYR A 39 2.03 11.44 -15.80
CA TYR A 39 2.20 11.90 -14.42
C TYR A 39 1.46 10.99 -13.43
N GLU A 40 0.21 10.64 -13.72
CA GLU A 40 -0.58 9.71 -12.90
C GLU A 40 0.11 8.34 -12.79
N SER A 41 0.59 7.78 -13.89
CA SER A 41 1.32 6.51 -13.90
C SER A 41 2.59 6.56 -13.06
N ILE A 42 3.37 7.64 -13.17
CA ILE A 42 4.61 7.80 -12.39
C ILE A 42 4.29 7.96 -10.90
N THR A 43 3.28 8.76 -10.57
CA THR A 43 2.87 9.00 -9.18
C THR A 43 2.38 7.71 -8.52
N ASN A 44 1.57 6.92 -9.22
CA ASN A 44 1.07 5.65 -8.72
C ASN A 44 2.21 4.65 -8.48
N ARG A 45 3.19 4.58 -9.39
CA ARG A 45 4.37 3.71 -9.21
C ARG A 45 5.26 4.17 -8.04
N ALA A 46 5.42 5.48 -7.86
CA ALA A 46 6.17 6.04 -6.74
C ALA A 46 5.50 5.71 -5.41
N ALA A 47 4.18 5.92 -5.29
CA ALA A 47 3.39 5.61 -4.11
C ALA A 47 3.45 4.11 -3.77
N MET A 48 3.34 3.24 -4.78
CA MET A 48 3.45 1.79 -4.60
C MET A 48 4.85 1.38 -4.10
N SER A 49 5.91 1.97 -4.66
CA SER A 49 7.28 1.71 -4.21
C SER A 49 7.52 2.17 -2.77
N GLU A 50 6.98 3.32 -2.40
CA GLU A 50 7.07 3.84 -1.03
C GLU A 50 6.30 2.95 -0.05
N ALA A 51 5.06 2.58 -0.38
CA ALA A 51 4.26 1.67 0.42
C ALA A 51 4.95 0.31 0.60
N GLY A 52 5.55 -0.23 -0.46
CA GLY A 52 6.33 -1.47 -0.40
C GLY A 52 7.54 -1.37 0.53
N ARG A 53 8.32 -0.31 0.45
CA ARG A 53 9.48 -0.09 1.35
C ARG A 53 9.05 0.08 2.80
N ASN A 54 7.98 0.81 3.04
CA ASN A 54 7.46 1.03 4.39
C ASN A 54 6.96 -0.27 5.00
N SER A 55 6.21 -1.09 4.24
CA SER A 55 5.73 -2.39 4.71
C SER A 55 6.88 -3.36 5.02
N LEU A 56 7.88 -3.44 4.15
CA LEU A 56 9.07 -4.25 4.39
C LEU A 56 9.85 -3.79 5.63
N SER A 57 9.95 -2.49 5.86
CA SER A 57 10.59 -1.93 7.05
C SER A 57 9.86 -2.35 8.34
N VAL A 58 8.52 -2.32 8.33
CA VAL A 58 7.70 -2.75 9.46
C VAL A 58 7.86 -4.25 9.71
N ILE A 59 7.80 -5.07 8.66
CA ILE A 59 8.02 -6.53 8.75
C ILE A 59 9.43 -6.84 9.27
N ALA A 60 10.45 -6.17 8.73
CA ALA A 60 11.83 -6.36 9.16
C ALA A 60 12.05 -6.01 10.63
N LYS A 61 11.37 -4.97 11.13
CA LYS A 61 11.40 -4.60 12.54
C LYS A 61 10.81 -5.70 13.42
N ASP A 62 9.66 -6.25 13.05
CA ASP A 62 9.03 -7.31 13.83
C ASP A 62 9.82 -8.63 13.73
N LEU A 63 10.42 -8.93 12.58
CA LEU A 63 11.31 -10.08 12.43
C LEU A 63 12.58 -9.97 13.30
N LYS A 64 13.13 -8.78 13.48
CA LYS A 64 14.27 -8.55 14.41
C LYS A 64 13.88 -8.84 15.86
N ASN A 65 12.62 -8.61 16.22
CA ASN A 65 12.10 -8.92 17.53
C ASN A 65 11.70 -10.40 17.68
N ALA A 66 11.69 -11.18 16.61
CA ALA A 66 11.26 -12.56 16.60
C ALA A 66 12.08 -13.41 17.60
N GLY A 67 11.39 -14.09 18.49
CA GLY A 67 12.01 -14.92 19.49
C GLY A 67 12.68 -14.17 20.64
N TYR A 68 12.56 -12.83 20.70
CA TYR A 68 12.98 -12.10 21.89
C TYR A 68 12.20 -12.61 23.10
N LYS A 69 12.93 -12.95 24.16
CA LYS A 69 12.38 -13.50 25.39
C LYS A 69 12.91 -12.68 26.54
N ASN A 70 12.03 -12.12 27.34
CA ASN A 70 12.42 -11.50 28.61
C ASN A 70 12.97 -12.60 29.55
N LEU A 71 14.10 -12.32 30.22
CA LEU A 71 14.80 -13.28 31.08
C LEU A 71 13.94 -13.87 32.21
N ASN A 72 12.96 -13.13 32.67
CA ASN A 72 12.07 -13.52 33.76
C ASN A 72 10.78 -14.20 33.29
N TYR A 73 10.65 -14.50 32.01
CA TYR A 73 9.47 -15.16 31.46
C TYR A 73 9.47 -16.66 31.78
N SER A 74 8.58 -17.10 32.66
CA SER A 74 8.54 -18.45 33.23
C SER A 74 7.87 -19.52 32.36
N ARG A 75 7.20 -19.18 31.26
CA ARG A 75 6.47 -20.16 30.43
C ARG A 75 7.38 -20.81 29.40
N SER A 76 7.68 -22.10 29.60
CA SER A 76 8.61 -22.89 28.79
C SER A 76 8.01 -23.45 27.47
N ALA A 77 6.77 -23.18 27.12
CA ALA A 77 6.02 -24.06 26.21
C ALA A 77 6.01 -23.67 24.72
N TRP A 78 6.68 -22.57 24.29
CA TRP A 78 6.49 -22.11 22.91
C TRP A 78 7.81 -21.71 22.26
N ASP A 79 8.42 -22.67 21.61
CA ASP A 79 9.69 -22.48 20.85
C ASP A 79 9.51 -21.89 19.45
N ARG A 80 8.27 -21.65 19.03
CA ARG A 80 8.03 -21.05 17.70
C ARG A 80 8.33 -19.57 17.74
N LYS A 81 9.29 -19.16 16.90
CA LYS A 81 9.71 -17.77 16.75
C LYS A 81 9.07 -17.13 15.53
N ILE A 82 8.99 -17.89 14.46
CA ILE A 82 8.46 -17.49 13.17
C ILE A 82 7.68 -18.68 12.57
N GLU A 83 6.54 -18.41 11.98
CA GLU A 83 5.78 -19.36 11.18
C GLU A 83 5.44 -18.71 9.83
N VAL A 84 5.71 -19.43 8.75
CA VAL A 84 5.34 -19.03 7.40
C VAL A 84 4.45 -20.11 6.81
N LYS A 85 3.36 -19.72 6.19
CA LYS A 85 2.49 -20.61 5.42
C LYS A 85 2.27 -20.04 4.04
N ASN A 86 2.57 -20.85 3.04
CA ASN A 86 2.32 -20.50 1.66
C ASN A 86 0.86 -20.81 1.30
N ASN A 87 0.27 -20.01 0.45
CA ASN A 87 -1.11 -20.16 -0.04
C ASN A 87 -2.13 -20.31 1.10
N TYR A 88 -2.03 -19.43 2.09
CA TYR A 88 -2.86 -19.47 3.30
C TYR A 88 -4.35 -19.28 3.04
N ASN A 89 -4.71 -18.51 2.01
CA ASN A 89 -6.09 -18.21 1.66
C ASN A 89 -6.37 -18.47 0.18
N SER A 90 -7.63 -18.34 -0.22
CA SER A 90 -8.08 -18.51 -1.62
C SER A 90 -7.48 -17.51 -2.61
N LEU A 91 -6.80 -16.49 -2.12
CA LEU A 91 -6.09 -15.47 -2.92
C LEU A 91 -4.65 -15.87 -3.25
N GLY A 92 -4.19 -17.03 -2.74
CA GLY A 92 -2.81 -17.50 -2.96
C GLY A 92 -1.76 -16.72 -2.17
N GLY A 93 -2.17 -15.84 -1.25
CA GLY A 93 -1.26 -15.05 -0.43
C GLY A 93 -0.56 -15.85 0.66
N ASP A 94 0.65 -15.47 0.98
CA ASP A 94 1.42 -16.04 2.07
C ASP A 94 1.01 -15.43 3.41
N TYR A 95 1.29 -16.17 4.46
CA TYR A 95 1.03 -15.79 5.83
C TYR A 95 2.31 -15.85 6.64
N LEU A 96 2.62 -14.78 7.36
CA LEU A 96 3.75 -14.69 8.25
C LEU A 96 3.28 -14.40 9.67
N ARG A 97 3.73 -15.20 10.61
CA ARG A 97 3.49 -14.98 12.04
C ARG A 97 4.80 -14.91 12.80
N VAL A 98 4.91 -13.91 13.66
CA VAL A 98 6.09 -13.65 14.49
C VAL A 98 5.68 -13.58 15.95
N TRP A 99 6.44 -14.21 16.85
CA TRP A 99 6.23 -14.16 18.29
C TRP A 99 7.43 -13.56 19.01
N TYR A 100 7.15 -12.74 20.02
CA TYR A 100 8.13 -12.21 20.96
C TYR A 100 7.47 -11.89 22.30
N ASN A 101 8.27 -11.80 23.37
CA ASN A 101 7.82 -11.53 24.72
C ASN A 101 8.47 -10.25 25.21
N PRO A 102 7.80 -9.08 25.11
CA PRO A 102 8.39 -7.79 25.50
C PRO A 102 8.55 -7.63 27.00
N ASP A 103 7.71 -8.29 27.79
CA ASP A 103 7.73 -8.25 29.25
C ASP A 103 7.52 -9.64 29.88
N GLN A 104 7.42 -9.70 31.22
CA GLN A 104 7.29 -10.95 31.97
C GLN A 104 5.92 -11.64 31.79
N SER A 105 4.89 -10.87 31.50
CA SER A 105 3.49 -11.35 31.48
C SER A 105 2.89 -11.38 30.09
N THR A 106 3.42 -10.60 29.17
CA THR A 106 2.82 -10.37 27.86
C THR A 106 3.58 -11.12 26.78
N ARG A 107 2.86 -11.94 26.05
CA ARG A 107 3.30 -12.50 24.79
C ARG A 107 2.64 -11.76 23.63
N THR A 108 3.44 -11.31 22.71
CA THR A 108 2.96 -10.62 21.53
C THR A 108 3.12 -11.53 20.31
N GLN A 109 2.06 -11.65 19.56
CA GLN A 109 1.99 -12.33 18.28
C GLN A 109 1.63 -11.29 17.22
N VAL A 110 2.44 -11.22 16.18
CA VAL A 110 2.19 -10.35 15.02
C VAL A 110 1.95 -11.22 13.82
N GLU A 111 0.86 -10.98 13.14
CA GLU A 111 0.47 -11.70 11.93
C GLU A 111 0.40 -10.76 10.73
N TYR A 112 0.94 -11.22 9.61
CA TYR A 112 0.86 -10.56 8.32
C TYR A 112 0.17 -11.48 7.33
N TYR A 113 -0.84 -10.98 6.66
CA TYR A 113 -1.58 -11.73 5.65
C TYR A 113 -2.23 -10.80 4.63
N ILE A 114 -2.61 -11.38 3.50
CA ILE A 114 -3.33 -10.67 2.45
C ILE A 114 -4.83 -10.89 2.66
N GLU A 115 -5.60 -9.81 2.69
CA GLU A 115 -7.06 -9.83 2.81
C GLU A 115 -7.72 -9.09 1.66
N LYS A 116 -8.81 -9.66 1.14
CA LYS A 116 -9.66 -9.02 0.13
C LYS A 116 -10.86 -8.38 0.80
N THR A 117 -10.98 -7.07 0.66
CA THR A 117 -12.14 -6.31 1.13
C THR A 117 -12.83 -5.67 -0.07
N GLY A 118 -13.96 -6.26 -0.51
CA GLY A 118 -14.62 -5.86 -1.75
C GLY A 118 -13.77 -6.18 -2.99
N SER A 119 -13.39 -5.17 -3.75
CA SER A 119 -12.50 -5.27 -4.91
C SER A 119 -11.02 -5.03 -4.58
N GLN A 120 -10.72 -4.60 -3.36
CA GLN A 120 -9.37 -4.24 -2.95
C GLN A 120 -8.66 -5.43 -2.28
N ILE A 121 -7.38 -5.58 -2.57
CA ILE A 121 -6.49 -6.56 -1.94
C ILE A 121 -5.52 -5.78 -1.06
N ASN A 122 -5.51 -6.08 0.24
CA ASN A 122 -4.76 -5.33 1.23
C ASN A 122 -3.77 -6.23 1.97
N LEU A 123 -2.57 -5.71 2.24
CA LEU A 123 -1.66 -6.32 3.20
C LEU A 123 -2.04 -5.86 4.60
N VAL A 124 -2.38 -6.82 5.46
CA VAL A 124 -2.87 -6.57 6.80
C VAL A 124 -1.86 -7.02 7.83
N LYS A 125 -1.62 -6.20 8.83
CA LYS A 125 -0.91 -6.53 10.06
C LYS A 125 -1.90 -6.66 11.21
N GLN A 126 -1.83 -7.75 11.94
CA GLN A 126 -2.63 -7.96 13.14
C GLN A 126 -1.73 -8.18 14.35
N LEU A 127 -1.96 -7.43 15.41
CA LEU A 127 -1.27 -7.56 16.68
C LEU A 127 -2.18 -8.27 17.68
N ILE A 128 -1.68 -9.35 18.26
CA ILE A 128 -2.39 -10.13 19.28
C ILE A 128 -1.52 -10.16 20.53
N GLU A 129 -2.01 -9.56 21.59
CA GLU A 129 -1.36 -9.58 22.90
C GLU A 129 -1.95 -10.70 23.75
N ASN A 130 -1.10 -11.44 24.46
CA ASN A 130 -1.47 -12.60 25.30
C ASN A 130 -2.32 -13.62 24.53
N PRO A 131 -1.85 -14.18 23.41
CA PRO A 131 -2.63 -15.14 22.64
C PRO A 131 -3.00 -16.35 23.53
N VAL A 132 -4.25 -16.74 23.47
CA VAL A 132 -4.76 -17.92 24.18
C VAL A 132 -3.96 -19.14 23.79
N VAL A 133 -3.64 -20.01 24.76
CA VAL A 133 -2.73 -21.16 24.65
C VAL A 133 -3.21 -22.24 23.66
N ASP A 134 -4.44 -22.17 23.20
CA ASP A 134 -5.00 -23.11 22.23
C ASP A 134 -4.63 -22.74 20.79
N PRO A 135 -3.75 -23.50 20.11
CA PRO A 135 -3.35 -23.23 18.73
C PRO A 135 -4.50 -23.30 17.73
N LYS A 136 -5.60 -23.97 18.08
CA LYS A 136 -6.81 -24.06 17.24
C LYS A 136 -7.72 -22.84 17.38
N LYS A 137 -7.56 -22.08 18.48
CA LYS A 137 -8.30 -20.83 18.75
C LYS A 137 -7.46 -19.57 18.61
N ALA A 138 -6.19 -19.71 18.25
CA ALA A 138 -5.24 -18.59 18.08
C ALA A 138 -5.49 -17.72 16.84
N TYR A 139 -6.55 -17.96 16.13
CA TYR A 139 -7.04 -17.00 15.15
C TYR A 139 -7.89 -15.98 15.91
N CYS A 140 -7.56 -14.72 15.81
CA CYS A 140 -8.60 -13.73 15.92
C CYS A 140 -9.62 -14.08 14.85
N GLU A 141 -10.61 -14.91 15.23
CA GLU A 141 -11.76 -15.12 14.36
C GLU A 141 -12.23 -13.72 14.00
N ARG A 142 -12.40 -13.47 12.71
CA ARG A 142 -12.76 -12.18 12.11
C ARG A 142 -13.93 -11.47 12.76
N TYR A 143 -14.56 -12.08 13.74
CA TYR A 143 -15.80 -11.67 14.37
C TYR A 143 -15.83 -11.81 15.89
N SER A 144 -14.76 -12.26 16.53
CA SER A 144 -14.79 -12.32 17.98
C SER A 144 -14.48 -10.94 18.55
N SER A 145 -15.37 -10.46 19.39
CA SER A 145 -15.27 -9.23 20.17
C SER A 145 -14.11 -9.24 21.20
N GLN A 146 -13.03 -9.97 20.93
CA GLN A 146 -11.84 -9.92 21.76
C GLN A 146 -11.16 -8.56 21.60
N LYS A 147 -11.14 -7.82 22.70
CA LYS A 147 -10.64 -6.43 22.83
C LYS A 147 -9.21 -6.18 22.33
N ASN A 148 -8.44 -7.24 22.02
CA ASN A 148 -7.00 -7.15 21.78
C ASN A 148 -6.58 -7.43 20.33
N CYS A 149 -7.52 -7.63 19.43
CA CYS A 149 -7.23 -7.88 18.03
C CYS A 149 -7.59 -6.66 17.18
N LYS A 150 -6.58 -5.85 16.86
CA LYS A 150 -6.75 -4.70 15.97
C LYS A 150 -6.01 -4.97 14.66
N PRO A 151 -6.72 -5.31 13.58
CA PRO A 151 -6.11 -5.36 12.25
C PRO A 151 -5.74 -3.95 11.80
N MET A 152 -4.57 -3.81 11.23
CA MET A 152 -4.08 -2.58 10.61
C MET A 152 -3.76 -2.84 9.17
N ILE A 153 -4.37 -2.12 8.27
CA ILE A 153 -4.00 -2.15 6.85
C ILE A 153 -2.66 -1.42 6.71
N ILE A 154 -1.66 -2.11 6.17
CA ILE A 154 -0.32 -1.53 5.94
C ILE A 154 -0.20 -1.02 4.52
N VAL A 155 -0.76 -1.75 3.57
CA VAL A 155 -0.79 -1.38 2.14
C VAL A 155 -2.16 -1.69 1.60
N GLU A 156 -2.78 -0.69 0.99
CA GLU A 156 -4.02 -0.81 0.24
C GLU A 156 -3.73 -1.11 -1.23
N ASN A 157 -4.62 -1.86 -1.88
CA ASN A 157 -4.54 -2.17 -3.31
C ASN A 157 -3.21 -2.84 -3.73
N VAL A 158 -2.85 -3.91 -3.06
CA VAL A 158 -1.76 -4.77 -3.52
C VAL A 158 -2.26 -5.50 -4.77
N THR A 159 -1.92 -4.96 -5.93
CA THR A 159 -2.16 -5.62 -7.23
C THR A 159 -0.85 -6.21 -7.73
N ASP A 160 -0.95 -7.41 -8.32
CA ASP A 160 0.15 -8.06 -9.04
C ASP A 160 0.58 -7.25 -10.28
#